data_574d2e214d21e1bf1fcb35a4ef28fb55
#
_entry.id   574d2e214d21e1bf1fcb35a4ef28fb55
#
_cell.length_a   1.000
_cell.length_b   1.000
_cell.length_c   1.000
_cell.angle_alpha   90.00
_cell.angle_beta   90.00
_cell.angle_gamma   90.00
#
_symmetry.space_group_name_H-M   'P 1'
#
loop_
_entity.id
_entity.type
_entity.pdbx_description
1 polymer ?
#
loop_
_entity_poly.entity_id
_entity_poly.type
_entity_poly.pdbx_seq_one_letter_code
_entity_poly.pdbx_strand_id
1 'polypeptide(L)'
;MRDPSQTPPSSAAAEPGARRSLRALLRGGPFGQAIARADLRLYRLIRSAARPPALEPIGRFSRLGEHAAVWVVLGLAGMAVDRPRRRRWARALASVVGTYLLNTAIKGVFRRARPAFDDLPALIATPTALSFPSAHASSSFAAARAYSAMLPAAPLYAAAAAMGLSRVYLGVHYPTDIAAGALLGTIAGSAGR
;
A
#
# COMPACT_ATOMS: atom_id res chain seq x y z
N MET A 1 -23.91 -55.41 31.21
CA MET A 1 -24.84 -54.81 30.24
C MET A 1 -24.72 -53.30 30.37
N ARG A 2 -23.96 -52.60 29.50
CA ARG A 2 -23.75 -51.12 29.54
C ARG A 2 -24.56 -50.51 28.41
N ASP A 3 -25.37 -49.53 28.77
CA ASP A 3 -26.22 -48.76 27.85
C ASP A 3 -25.39 -47.92 26.87
N PRO A 4 -25.58 -48.03 25.52
CA PRO A 4 -24.77 -47.32 24.53
C PRO A 4 -25.31 -45.94 24.15
N SER A 5 -26.18 -45.29 24.93
CA SER A 5 -26.87 -44.05 24.56
C SER A 5 -26.36 -42.74 25.22
N GLN A 6 -25.19 -42.75 25.87
CA GLN A 6 -24.62 -41.51 26.41
C GLN A 6 -23.60 -40.92 25.48
N THR A 7 -24.05 -40.09 24.56
CA THR A 7 -23.21 -39.11 23.82
C THR A 7 -22.72 -38.03 24.79
N PRO A 8 -21.41 -37.73 24.85
CA PRO A 8 -20.93 -36.61 25.68
C PRO A 8 -21.33 -35.27 25.04
N PRO A 9 -21.57 -34.24 25.84
CA PRO A 9 -21.97 -32.93 25.34
C PRO A 9 -20.83 -32.32 24.51
N SER A 10 -21.16 -31.93 23.28
CA SER A 10 -20.32 -31.17 22.40
C SER A 10 -19.84 -29.90 23.10
N SER A 11 -18.54 -29.83 23.31
CA SER A 11 -17.84 -28.59 23.71
C SER A 11 -18.08 -27.54 22.65
N ALA A 12 -19.04 -26.64 22.86
CA ALA A 12 -19.26 -25.45 22.11
C ALA A 12 -18.05 -24.51 22.31
N ALA A 13 -17.09 -24.58 21.39
CA ALA A 13 -16.01 -23.63 21.31
C ALA A 13 -16.60 -22.24 21.07
N ALA A 14 -16.40 -21.34 22.03
CA ALA A 14 -16.81 -19.94 21.94
C ALA A 14 -16.26 -19.29 20.67
N GLU A 15 -17.15 -18.90 19.78
CA GLU A 15 -16.88 -18.17 18.55
C GLU A 15 -16.19 -16.83 18.84
N PRO A 16 -15.16 -16.43 18.10
CA PRO A 16 -14.62 -15.07 18.14
C PRO A 16 -15.51 -14.12 17.30
N GLY A 17 -16.74 -13.88 17.76
CA GLY A 17 -17.80 -13.23 17.00
C GLY A 17 -17.60 -11.76 16.67
N ALA A 18 -16.84 -10.99 17.47
CA ALA A 18 -16.76 -9.54 17.31
C ALA A 18 -15.80 -9.09 16.19
N ARG A 19 -14.76 -9.83 15.89
CA ARG A 19 -13.78 -9.49 14.82
C ARG A 19 -14.24 -9.89 13.43
N ARG A 20 -15.12 -10.87 13.30
CA ARG A 20 -15.75 -11.26 12.03
C ARG A 20 -16.79 -10.25 11.57
N SER A 21 -17.54 -9.63 12.48
CA SER A 21 -18.65 -8.73 12.14
C SER A 21 -18.21 -7.43 11.47
N LEU A 22 -17.14 -6.78 11.92
CA LEU A 22 -16.65 -5.52 11.32
C LEU A 22 -16.10 -5.74 9.91
N ARG A 23 -15.35 -6.84 9.69
CA ARG A 23 -14.86 -7.21 8.34
C ARG A 23 -15.97 -7.61 7.39
N ALA A 24 -17.00 -8.29 7.88
CA ALA A 24 -18.18 -8.68 7.11
C ALA A 24 -19.07 -7.46 6.78
N LEU A 25 -19.27 -6.55 7.73
CA LEU A 25 -19.98 -5.28 7.53
C LEU A 25 -19.29 -4.38 6.49
N LEU A 26 -17.97 -4.24 6.57
CA LEU A 26 -17.20 -3.42 5.61
C LEU A 26 -17.11 -4.07 4.21
N ARG A 27 -17.17 -5.39 4.09
CA ARG A 27 -17.09 -6.12 2.82
C ARG A 27 -18.44 -6.53 2.23
N GLY A 28 -19.48 -6.73 3.06
CA GLY A 28 -20.79 -7.24 2.65
C GLY A 28 -21.89 -6.20 2.49
N GLY A 29 -21.71 -4.99 3.02
CA GLY A 29 -22.71 -3.94 2.90
C GLY A 29 -22.73 -3.27 1.51
N PRO A 30 -23.83 -2.56 1.15
CA PRO A 30 -23.97 -1.90 -0.14
C PRO A 30 -22.82 -0.91 -0.42
N PHE A 31 -22.32 -0.23 0.60
CA PHE A 31 -21.17 0.68 0.50
C PHE A 31 -19.86 -0.06 0.15
N GLY A 32 -19.55 -1.16 0.84
CA GLY A 32 -18.36 -1.98 0.54
C GLY A 32 -18.39 -2.56 -0.87
N GLN A 33 -19.57 -3.01 -1.32
CA GLN A 33 -19.77 -3.49 -2.70
C GLN A 33 -19.62 -2.37 -3.74
N ALA A 34 -20.09 -1.15 -3.44
CA ALA A 34 -19.92 0.00 -4.33
C ALA A 34 -18.44 0.35 -4.49
N ILE A 35 -17.66 0.39 -3.40
CA ILE A 35 -16.21 0.61 -3.43
C ILE A 35 -15.52 -0.49 -4.24
N ALA A 36 -15.85 -1.76 -4.01
CA ALA A 36 -15.24 -2.88 -4.74
C ALA A 36 -15.52 -2.82 -6.25
N ARG A 37 -16.74 -2.43 -6.63
CA ARG A 37 -17.10 -2.21 -8.05
C ARG A 37 -16.35 -1.04 -8.67
N ALA A 38 -16.25 0.08 -7.97
CA ALA A 38 -15.49 1.24 -8.43
C ALA A 38 -13.99 0.91 -8.57
N ASP A 39 -13.45 0.20 -7.60
CA ASP A 39 -12.06 -0.26 -7.56
C ASP A 39 -11.74 -1.13 -8.78
N LEU A 40 -12.60 -2.11 -9.06
CA LEU A 40 -12.43 -2.99 -10.22
C LEU A 40 -12.59 -2.25 -11.57
N ARG A 41 -13.56 -1.34 -11.68
CA ARG A 41 -13.77 -0.54 -12.90
C ARG A 41 -12.54 0.33 -13.20
N LEU A 42 -12.03 1.03 -12.20
CA LEU A 42 -10.88 1.91 -12.35
C LEU A 42 -9.59 1.11 -12.60
N TYR A 43 -9.43 -0.04 -11.93
CA TYR A 43 -8.33 -0.97 -12.21
C TYR A 43 -8.35 -1.41 -13.68
N ARG A 44 -9.49 -1.89 -14.19
CA ARG A 44 -9.62 -2.35 -15.59
C ARG A 44 -9.38 -1.21 -16.58
N LEU A 45 -9.89 -0.02 -16.31
CA LEU A 45 -9.66 1.17 -17.16
C LEU A 45 -8.16 1.50 -17.27
N ILE A 46 -7.45 1.53 -16.15
CA ILE A 46 -6.00 1.83 -16.15
C ILE A 46 -5.22 0.70 -16.82
N ARG A 47 -5.58 -0.56 -16.55
CA ARG A 47 -4.93 -1.72 -17.15
C ARG A 47 -5.16 -1.86 -18.64
N SER A 48 -6.34 -1.51 -19.15
CA SER A 48 -6.64 -1.52 -20.59
C SER A 48 -5.84 -0.48 -21.36
N ALA A 49 -5.35 0.57 -20.69
CA ALA A 49 -4.44 1.56 -21.27
C ALA A 49 -2.97 1.10 -21.32
N ALA A 50 -2.64 -0.06 -20.75
CA ALA A 50 -1.26 -0.56 -20.75
C ALA A 50 -0.82 -0.94 -22.18
N ARG A 51 0.32 -0.38 -22.60
CA ARG A 51 0.91 -0.59 -23.94
C ARG A 51 2.28 -1.22 -23.81
N PRO A 52 2.67 -2.18 -24.68
CA PRO A 52 3.97 -2.84 -24.62
C PRO A 52 5.17 -1.87 -24.55
N PRO A 53 5.26 -0.79 -25.36
CA PRO A 53 6.39 0.12 -25.30
C PRO A 53 6.58 0.84 -23.96
N ALA A 54 5.50 1.03 -23.20
CA ALA A 54 5.53 1.72 -21.91
C ALA A 54 5.84 0.79 -20.72
N LEU A 55 5.77 -0.53 -20.89
CA LEU A 55 5.92 -1.48 -19.78
C LEU A 55 7.31 -1.46 -19.18
N GLU A 56 8.34 -1.45 -20.00
CA GLU A 56 9.71 -1.46 -19.52
C GLU A 56 10.08 -0.17 -18.76
N PRO A 57 9.89 1.04 -19.32
CA PRO A 57 10.21 2.26 -18.59
C PRO A 57 9.37 2.44 -17.32
N ILE A 58 8.07 2.10 -17.33
CA ILE A 58 7.24 2.15 -16.13
C ILE A 58 7.68 1.10 -15.11
N GLY A 59 8.04 -0.10 -15.54
CA GLY A 59 8.59 -1.14 -14.67
C GLY A 59 9.90 -0.72 -14.02
N ARG A 60 10.83 -0.10 -14.77
CA ARG A 60 12.09 0.45 -14.25
C ARG A 60 11.82 1.57 -13.23
N PHE A 61 10.94 2.51 -13.56
CA PHE A 61 10.53 3.56 -12.63
C PHE A 61 9.92 2.99 -11.35
N SER A 62 9.01 2.03 -11.46
CA SER A 62 8.38 1.40 -10.32
C SER A 62 9.39 0.70 -9.39
N ARG A 63 10.44 0.07 -9.94
CA ARG A 63 11.51 -0.56 -9.14
C ARG A 63 12.26 0.43 -8.25
N LEU A 64 12.38 1.70 -8.63
CA LEU A 64 13.00 2.74 -7.78
C LEU A 64 12.26 2.92 -6.45
N GLY A 65 10.97 2.62 -6.41
CA GLY A 65 10.15 2.68 -5.20
C GLY A 65 10.20 1.43 -4.32
N GLU A 66 10.90 0.36 -4.74
CA GLU A 66 11.02 -0.85 -3.92
C GLU A 66 11.74 -0.55 -2.61
N HIS A 67 11.16 -1.04 -1.50
CA HIS A 67 11.67 -0.79 -0.15
C HIS A 67 11.88 0.70 0.17
N ALA A 68 11.14 1.59 -0.50
CA ALA A 68 11.30 3.05 -0.42
C ALA A 68 12.69 3.56 -0.87
N ALA A 69 13.44 2.78 -1.65
CA ALA A 69 14.86 2.99 -1.91
C ALA A 69 15.18 4.39 -2.44
N VAL A 70 14.48 4.87 -3.48
CA VAL A 70 14.72 6.20 -4.05
C VAL A 70 14.53 7.32 -3.01
N TRP A 71 13.56 7.18 -2.13
CA TRP A 71 13.27 8.16 -1.08
C TRP A 71 14.29 8.12 0.05
N VAL A 72 14.79 6.93 0.40
CA VAL A 72 15.89 6.77 1.35
C VAL A 72 17.16 7.40 0.81
N VAL A 73 17.51 7.12 -0.45
CA VAL A 73 18.67 7.73 -1.11
C VAL A 73 18.55 9.27 -1.15
N LEU A 74 17.39 9.81 -1.51
CA LEU A 74 17.14 11.26 -1.50
C LEU A 74 17.30 11.85 -0.10
N GLY A 75 16.78 11.19 0.94
CA GLY A 75 16.94 11.63 2.32
C GLY A 75 18.39 11.64 2.79
N LEU A 76 19.16 10.59 2.47
CA LEU A 76 20.58 10.49 2.79
C LEU A 76 21.40 11.54 2.04
N ALA A 77 21.13 11.76 0.75
CA ALA A 77 21.75 12.81 -0.05
C ALA A 77 21.47 14.20 0.53
N GLY A 78 20.21 14.47 0.92
CA GLY A 78 19.85 15.73 1.59
C GLY A 78 20.61 15.92 2.91
N MET A 79 20.77 14.86 3.72
CA MET A 79 21.59 14.92 4.95
C MET A 79 23.07 15.21 4.68
N ALA A 80 23.61 14.71 3.57
CA ALA A 80 25.01 14.89 3.21
C ALA A 80 25.30 16.29 2.66
N VAL A 81 24.42 16.80 1.79
CA VAL A 81 24.63 18.06 1.05
C VAL A 81 24.12 19.27 1.83
N ASP A 82 22.95 19.17 2.46
CA ASP A 82 22.30 20.27 3.18
C ASP A 82 22.61 20.20 4.68
N ARG A 83 23.87 20.40 5.03
CA ARG A 83 24.37 20.30 6.40
C ARG A 83 23.60 21.17 7.41
N PRO A 84 23.21 22.44 7.08
CA PRO A 84 22.44 23.27 8.01
C PRO A 84 21.09 22.65 8.41
N ARG A 85 20.42 21.93 7.49
CA ARG A 85 19.12 21.30 7.74
C ARG A 85 19.22 19.78 7.98
N ARG A 86 20.42 19.23 8.26
CA ARG A 86 20.67 17.79 8.41
C ARG A 86 19.72 17.12 9.40
N ARG A 87 19.40 17.75 10.51
CA ARG A 87 18.46 17.20 11.51
C ARG A 87 17.03 17.12 10.98
N ARG A 88 16.62 18.07 10.11
CA ARG A 88 15.29 18.02 9.46
C ARG A 88 15.25 16.86 8.44
N TRP A 89 16.31 16.72 7.65
CA TRP A 89 16.45 15.58 6.72
C TRP A 89 16.41 14.24 7.45
N ALA A 90 17.10 14.11 8.58
CA ALA A 90 17.11 12.89 9.38
C ALA A 90 15.71 12.54 9.93
N ARG A 91 14.95 13.53 10.45
CA ARG A 91 13.58 13.32 10.90
C ARG A 91 12.65 12.93 9.75
N ALA A 92 12.77 13.61 8.62
CA ALA A 92 12.00 13.32 7.42
C ALA A 92 12.29 11.90 6.91
N LEU A 93 13.55 11.49 6.84
CA LEU A 93 13.94 10.13 6.47
C LEU A 93 13.40 9.10 7.47
N ALA A 94 13.49 9.36 8.78
CA ALA A 94 12.95 8.48 9.79
C ALA A 94 11.43 8.28 9.64
N SER A 95 10.68 9.33 9.28
CA SER A 95 9.24 9.20 9.01
C SER A 95 8.94 8.36 7.76
N VAL A 96 9.74 8.44 6.71
CA VAL A 96 9.61 7.61 5.51
C VAL A 96 9.84 6.14 5.83
N VAL A 97 10.95 5.84 6.52
CA VAL A 97 11.28 4.46 6.94
C VAL A 97 10.22 3.91 7.89
N GLY A 98 9.82 4.71 8.89
CA GLY A 98 8.76 4.35 9.85
C GLY A 98 7.43 4.07 9.13
N THR A 99 7.07 4.86 8.12
CA THR A 99 5.87 4.64 7.30
C THR A 99 5.95 3.32 6.53
N TYR A 100 7.12 2.99 5.97
CA TYR A 100 7.32 1.72 5.27
C TYR A 100 7.15 0.53 6.22
N LEU A 101 7.73 0.59 7.42
CA LEU A 101 7.60 -0.46 8.44
C LEU A 101 6.16 -0.59 8.94
N LEU A 102 5.48 0.54 9.20
CA LEU A 102 4.07 0.57 9.59
C LEU A 102 3.18 -0.04 8.50
N ASN A 103 3.42 0.32 7.23
CA ASN A 103 2.70 -0.28 6.10
C ASN A 103 2.86 -1.80 6.07
N THR A 104 4.07 -2.30 6.32
CA THR A 104 4.36 -3.75 6.36
C THR A 104 3.57 -4.44 7.47
N ALA A 105 3.50 -3.84 8.65
CA ALA A 105 2.69 -4.36 9.76
C ALA A 105 1.18 -4.37 9.42
N ILE A 106 0.66 -3.28 8.85
CA ILE A 106 -0.75 -3.17 8.42
C ILE A 106 -1.10 -4.24 7.38
N LYS A 107 -0.20 -4.56 6.44
CA LYS A 107 -0.39 -5.65 5.47
C LYS A 107 -0.69 -6.99 6.15
N GLY A 108 0.04 -7.30 7.21
CA GLY A 108 -0.15 -8.51 8.01
C GLY A 108 -1.55 -8.59 8.67
N VAL A 109 -2.15 -7.44 8.99
CA VAL A 109 -3.48 -7.35 9.59
C VAL A 109 -4.58 -7.51 8.53
N PHE A 110 -4.53 -6.73 7.44
CA PHE A 110 -5.60 -6.71 6.42
C PHE A 110 -5.57 -7.91 5.48
N ARG A 111 -4.40 -8.42 5.15
CA ARG A 111 -4.16 -9.62 4.33
C ARG A 111 -4.97 -9.64 3.01
N ARG A 112 -5.14 -8.48 2.37
CA ARG A 112 -5.81 -8.39 1.07
C ARG A 112 -4.93 -9.01 -0.01
N ALA A 113 -5.49 -9.95 -0.81
CA ALA A 113 -4.82 -10.49 -1.98
C ALA A 113 -4.67 -9.44 -3.09
N ARG A 114 -3.63 -9.60 -3.93
CA ARG A 114 -3.43 -8.78 -5.13
C ARG A 114 -4.45 -9.08 -6.21
N PRO A 115 -4.64 -8.15 -7.19
CA PRO A 115 -5.38 -8.47 -8.41
C PRO A 115 -4.81 -9.73 -9.07
N ALA A 116 -5.70 -10.67 -9.40
CA ALA A 116 -5.37 -11.90 -10.13
C ALA A 116 -6.53 -12.17 -11.09
N PHE A 117 -6.39 -11.75 -12.33
CA PHE A 117 -7.38 -11.92 -13.39
C PHE A 117 -6.71 -12.57 -14.60
N ASP A 118 -7.32 -13.60 -15.15
CA ASP A 118 -6.80 -14.35 -16.31
C ASP A 118 -6.70 -13.46 -17.55
N ASP A 119 -7.66 -12.55 -17.72
CA ASP A 119 -7.72 -11.56 -18.80
C ASP A 119 -6.74 -10.38 -18.62
N LEU A 120 -6.27 -10.12 -17.41
CA LEU A 120 -5.39 -9.00 -17.05
C LEU A 120 -4.31 -9.43 -16.04
N PRO A 121 -3.39 -10.33 -16.40
CA PRO A 121 -2.36 -10.82 -15.48
C PRO A 121 -1.43 -9.69 -15.02
N ALA A 122 -0.83 -9.85 -13.85
CA ALA A 122 0.19 -8.94 -13.36
C ALA A 122 1.40 -8.92 -14.31
N LEU A 123 1.92 -7.71 -14.57
CA LEU A 123 3.04 -7.51 -15.54
C LEU A 123 4.41 -7.58 -14.87
N ILE A 124 4.45 -7.67 -13.56
CA ILE A 124 5.69 -7.79 -12.75
C ILE A 124 5.47 -8.74 -11.58
N ALA A 125 6.53 -9.37 -11.13
CA ALA A 125 6.54 -10.10 -9.85
C ALA A 125 6.54 -9.13 -8.66
N THR A 126 6.11 -9.63 -7.51
CA THR A 126 6.09 -8.86 -6.25
C THR A 126 6.60 -9.71 -5.09
N PRO A 127 7.30 -9.10 -4.10
CA PRO A 127 7.87 -9.85 -2.98
C PRO A 127 6.83 -10.55 -2.08
N THR A 128 5.59 -10.05 -2.07
CA THR A 128 4.51 -10.61 -1.24
C THR A 128 3.21 -10.69 -2.01
N ALA A 129 2.33 -11.62 -1.63
CA ALA A 129 0.98 -11.75 -2.18
C ALA A 129 -0.01 -10.71 -1.64
N LEU A 130 0.40 -9.85 -0.69
CA LEU A 130 -0.47 -8.90 -0.01
C LEU A 130 -0.48 -7.54 -0.72
N SER A 131 -1.67 -6.99 -0.96
CA SER A 131 -1.83 -5.73 -1.70
C SER A 131 -2.03 -4.50 -0.81
N PHE A 132 -2.84 -4.60 0.24
CA PHE A 132 -3.32 -3.45 1.01
C PHE A 132 -2.54 -3.20 2.32
N PRO A 133 -2.18 -1.95 2.59
CA PRO A 133 -2.10 -0.81 1.68
C PRO A 133 -0.84 -0.87 0.79
N SER A 134 -0.76 -0.03 -0.26
CA SER A 134 0.42 -0.01 -1.14
C SER A 134 1.63 0.61 -0.46
N ALA A 135 2.72 -0.17 -0.31
CA ALA A 135 3.97 0.33 0.29
C ALA A 135 4.65 1.40 -0.59
N HIS A 136 4.57 1.27 -1.94
CA HIS A 136 5.07 2.28 -2.86
C HIS A 136 4.34 3.61 -2.67
N ALA A 137 3.01 3.59 -2.57
CA ALA A 137 2.24 4.81 -2.35
C ALA A 137 2.52 5.40 -0.97
N SER A 138 2.50 4.60 0.10
CA SER A 138 2.70 5.14 1.45
C SER A 138 4.08 5.73 1.66
N SER A 139 5.16 5.07 1.23
CA SER A 139 6.51 5.63 1.35
C SER A 139 6.70 6.87 0.46
N SER A 140 6.13 6.89 -0.75
CA SER A 140 6.26 8.02 -1.67
C SER A 140 5.51 9.25 -1.17
N PHE A 141 4.28 9.08 -0.67
CA PHE A 141 3.52 10.22 -0.11
C PHE A 141 4.08 10.68 1.24
N ALA A 142 4.66 9.77 2.05
CA ALA A 142 5.40 10.16 3.24
C ALA A 142 6.63 11.00 2.89
N ALA A 143 7.40 10.58 1.89
CA ALA A 143 8.55 11.34 1.40
C ALA A 143 8.14 12.69 0.81
N ALA A 144 7.10 12.72 -0.04
CA ALA A 144 6.59 13.97 -0.59
C ALA A 144 6.17 14.95 0.50
N ARG A 145 5.47 14.46 1.52
CA ARG A 145 5.01 15.29 2.66
C ARG A 145 6.17 15.78 3.54
N ALA A 146 7.10 14.89 3.89
CA ALA A 146 8.20 15.23 4.79
C ALA A 146 9.26 16.09 4.10
N TYR A 147 9.67 15.74 2.88
CA TYR A 147 10.72 16.47 2.15
C TYR A 147 10.26 17.80 1.58
N SER A 148 8.94 18.03 1.43
CA SER A 148 8.40 19.34 1.01
C SER A 148 8.68 20.48 1.99
N ALA A 149 9.23 20.19 3.18
CA ALA A 149 9.79 21.20 4.06
C ALA A 149 11.17 21.74 3.59
N MET A 150 11.85 21.05 2.67
CA MET A 150 13.20 21.38 2.18
C MET A 150 13.26 21.50 0.65
N LEU A 151 12.36 20.84 -0.07
CA LEU A 151 12.30 20.79 -1.55
C LEU A 151 10.94 21.26 -2.06
N PRO A 152 10.84 21.66 -3.34
CA PRO A 152 9.56 22.02 -3.97
C PRO A 152 8.53 20.88 -3.86
N ALA A 153 7.35 21.20 -3.37
CA ALA A 153 6.30 20.19 -3.12
C ALA A 153 5.75 19.57 -4.41
N ALA A 154 5.50 20.36 -5.45
CA ALA A 154 4.85 19.90 -6.67
C ALA A 154 5.55 18.70 -7.34
N PRO A 155 6.87 18.72 -7.63
CA PRO A 155 7.53 17.58 -8.22
C PRO A 155 7.57 16.35 -7.30
N LEU A 156 7.64 16.54 -5.98
CA LEU A 156 7.61 15.42 -5.02
C LEU A 156 6.25 14.71 -5.04
N TYR A 157 5.15 15.45 -5.00
CA TYR A 157 3.82 14.87 -5.07
C TYR A 157 3.50 14.28 -6.45
N ALA A 158 3.99 14.90 -7.54
CA ALA A 158 3.87 14.34 -8.88
C ALA A 158 4.58 12.98 -8.99
N ALA A 159 5.81 12.88 -8.48
CA ALA A 159 6.57 11.63 -8.44
C ALA A 159 5.88 10.58 -7.55
N ALA A 160 5.33 10.98 -6.40
CA ALA A 160 4.60 10.08 -5.51
C ALA A 160 3.32 9.55 -6.17
N ALA A 161 2.56 10.41 -6.85
CA ALA A 161 1.37 10.00 -7.61
C ALA A 161 1.73 9.05 -8.75
N ALA A 162 2.75 9.38 -9.55
CA ALA A 162 3.24 8.53 -10.63
C ALA A 162 3.70 7.16 -10.09
N MET A 163 4.39 7.13 -8.94
CA MET A 163 4.82 5.89 -8.28
C MET A 163 3.62 5.03 -7.87
N GLY A 164 2.59 5.63 -7.27
CA GLY A 164 1.35 4.94 -6.93
C GLY A 164 0.62 4.40 -8.16
N LEU A 165 0.41 5.24 -9.18
CA LEU A 165 -0.29 4.88 -10.41
C LEU A 165 0.44 3.77 -11.18
N SER A 166 1.77 3.77 -11.18
CA SER A 166 2.56 2.71 -11.82
C SER A 166 2.19 1.32 -11.30
N ARG A 167 1.78 1.20 -10.02
CA ARG A 167 1.43 -0.10 -9.41
C ARG A 167 0.08 -0.63 -9.89
N VAL A 168 -0.88 0.27 -10.17
CA VAL A 168 -2.15 -0.11 -10.79
C VAL A 168 -1.93 -0.46 -12.26
N TYR A 169 -1.14 0.36 -12.98
CA TYR A 169 -0.78 0.14 -14.38
C TYR A 169 -0.07 -1.21 -14.59
N LEU A 170 0.81 -1.59 -13.68
CA LEU A 170 1.52 -2.88 -13.71
C LEU A 170 0.68 -4.05 -13.17
N GLY A 171 -0.55 -3.81 -12.71
CA GLY A 171 -1.50 -4.85 -12.36
C GLY A 171 -1.31 -5.47 -10.98
N VAL A 172 -0.54 -4.85 -10.08
CA VAL A 172 -0.18 -5.45 -8.78
C VAL A 172 -0.88 -4.84 -7.58
N HIS A 173 -1.66 -3.76 -7.78
CA HIS A 173 -2.46 -3.10 -6.74
C HIS A 173 -3.80 -2.63 -7.27
N TYR A 174 -4.79 -2.59 -6.40
CA TYR A 174 -6.05 -1.89 -6.66
C TYR A 174 -5.91 -0.38 -6.40
N PRO A 175 -6.73 0.48 -7.06
CA PRO A 175 -6.76 1.92 -6.78
C PRO A 175 -6.94 2.27 -5.30
N THR A 176 -7.79 1.55 -4.57
CA THR A 176 -7.97 1.76 -3.12
C THR A 176 -6.74 1.43 -2.29
N ASP A 177 -5.88 0.51 -2.73
CA ASP A 177 -4.60 0.25 -2.06
C ASP A 177 -3.68 1.48 -2.16
N ILE A 178 -3.73 2.17 -3.31
CA ILE A 178 -2.96 3.39 -3.57
C ILE A 178 -3.51 4.54 -2.74
N ALA A 179 -4.83 4.75 -2.76
CA ALA A 179 -5.48 5.82 -2.00
C ALA A 179 -5.22 5.68 -0.49
N ALA A 180 -5.38 4.47 0.05
CA ALA A 180 -5.09 4.18 1.46
C ALA A 180 -3.59 4.37 1.79
N GLY A 181 -2.69 3.94 0.90
CA GLY A 181 -1.27 4.15 1.05
C GLY A 181 -0.89 5.64 1.02
N ALA A 182 -1.47 6.41 0.09
CA ALA A 182 -1.26 7.86 -0.02
C ALA A 182 -1.73 8.59 1.24
N LEU A 183 -2.90 8.24 1.78
CA LEU A 183 -3.42 8.80 3.02
C LEU A 183 -2.50 8.47 4.20
N LEU A 184 -2.16 7.19 4.38
CA LEU A 184 -1.23 6.74 5.42
C LEU A 184 0.10 7.49 5.33
N GLY A 185 0.67 7.56 4.14
CA GLY A 185 1.94 8.24 3.89
C GLY A 185 1.89 9.74 4.21
N THR A 186 0.83 10.42 3.77
CA THR A 186 0.65 11.85 4.03
C THR A 186 0.51 12.14 5.53
N ILE A 187 -0.24 11.33 6.27
CA ILE A 187 -0.41 11.47 7.73
C ILE A 187 0.92 11.21 8.43
N ALA A 188 1.55 10.07 8.18
CA ALA A 188 2.80 9.68 8.84
C ALA A 188 3.97 10.61 8.46
N GLY A 189 4.04 11.04 7.20
CA GLY A 189 5.05 12.01 6.72
C GLY A 189 4.96 13.39 7.38
N SER A 190 3.79 13.73 7.96
CA SER A 190 3.65 15.00 8.72
C SER A 190 4.51 15.04 9.98
N ALA A 191 4.81 13.89 10.60
CA ALA A 191 5.71 13.78 11.74
C ALA A 191 7.19 14.10 11.38
N GLY A 192 7.56 14.04 10.11
CA GLY A 192 8.91 14.34 9.62
C GLY A 192 9.17 15.80 9.27
N ARG A 193 8.18 16.69 9.42
CA ARG A 193 8.31 18.13 9.07
C ARG A 193 8.93 18.97 10.17
#